data_114061971de6c029819670ea429e6617
#
_entry.id   114061971de6c029819670ea429e6617
#
_cell.length_a   1.000
_cell.length_b   1.000
_cell.length_c   1.000
_cell.angle_alpha   90.00
_cell.angle_beta   90.00
_cell.angle_gamma   90.00
#
_symmetry.space_group_name_H-M   'P 1'
#
loop_
_entity.id
_entity.type
_entity.pdbx_description
1 polymer ?
#
loop_
_entity_poly.entity_id
_entity_poly.type
_entity_poly.pdbx_seq_one_letter_code
_entity_poly.pdbx_strand_id
1 'polypeptide(L)'
;MPSGMKPEEKELIDRLYFEMYDSLVGYANSYLNDQHRAEELTQEVFVSAVQKPEALMNCPNPRGWLYKTMWNMIQNSNRVTTHQMKLITDFLTVNGREITVSFDQPDLMLKYGSLAETEEFKLIYDMAVLGKSQQEMAAERGITVVNCKKRVERAKKFLRRKLSK
;
A
#
# COMPACT_ATOMS: atom_id res chain seq x y z
N MET A 1 5.41 15.34 21.57
CA MET A 1 6.24 14.44 22.38
C MET A 1 5.43 13.93 23.55
N PRO A 2 5.40 12.61 23.77
CA PRO A 2 4.74 12.10 24.98
C PRO A 2 5.49 12.64 26.22
N SER A 3 4.72 13.12 27.17
CA SER A 3 5.25 13.54 28.45
C SER A 3 5.79 12.30 29.17
N GLY A 4 7.06 12.32 29.59
CA GLY A 4 7.67 11.21 30.31
C GLY A 4 8.78 10.48 29.59
N MET A 5 9.11 10.86 28.35
CA MET A 5 10.27 10.31 27.66
C MET A 5 11.55 10.81 28.35
N LYS A 6 12.43 9.86 28.69
CA LYS A 6 13.70 10.17 29.35
C LYS A 6 14.70 10.80 28.38
N PRO A 7 15.65 11.63 28.86
CA PRO A 7 16.65 12.22 27.97
C PRO A 7 17.48 11.18 27.21
N GLU A 8 17.82 10.06 27.85
CA GLU A 8 18.57 8.96 27.19
C GLU A 8 17.78 8.33 26.05
N GLU A 9 16.47 8.19 26.23
CA GLU A 9 15.57 7.63 25.22
C GLU A 9 15.48 8.56 24.01
N LYS A 10 15.34 9.86 24.25
CA LYS A 10 15.30 10.86 23.19
C LYS A 10 16.61 10.90 22.42
N GLU A 11 17.73 10.87 23.12
CA GLU A 11 19.06 10.88 22.51
C GLU A 11 19.27 9.68 21.60
N LEU A 12 18.88 8.49 22.06
CA LEU A 12 18.98 7.26 21.26
C LEU A 12 18.12 7.37 19.99
N ILE A 13 16.89 7.81 20.12
CA ILE A 13 15.95 7.93 18.98
C ILE A 13 16.48 8.95 17.98
N ASP A 14 16.93 10.12 18.44
CA ASP A 14 17.47 11.17 17.56
C ASP A 14 18.70 10.67 16.80
N ARG A 15 19.58 9.95 17.48
CA ARG A 15 20.78 9.37 16.85
C ARG A 15 20.41 8.32 15.81
N LEU A 16 19.48 7.41 16.14
CA LEU A 16 19.03 6.39 15.21
C LEU A 16 18.30 6.99 14.02
N TYR A 17 17.51 8.02 14.23
CA TYR A 17 16.86 8.73 13.14
C TYR A 17 17.89 9.25 12.14
N PHE A 18 18.90 9.94 12.65
CA PHE A 18 19.95 10.51 11.82
C PHE A 18 20.75 9.41 11.08
N GLU A 19 21.10 8.33 11.78
CA GLU A 19 21.95 7.27 11.21
C GLU A 19 21.20 6.30 10.29
N MET A 20 19.91 6.03 10.57
CA MET A 20 19.18 4.93 9.97
C MET A 20 18.10 5.34 8.99
N TYR A 21 17.73 6.62 8.91
CA TYR A 21 16.60 7.07 8.11
C TYR A 21 16.75 6.64 6.64
N ASP A 22 17.85 6.99 6.00
CA ASP A 22 18.07 6.68 4.59
C ASP A 22 18.12 5.18 4.32
N SER A 23 18.73 4.43 5.23
CA SER A 23 18.81 2.96 5.12
C SER A 23 17.44 2.32 5.22
N LEU A 24 16.59 2.82 6.11
CA LEU A 24 15.21 2.32 6.27
C LEU A 24 14.36 2.65 5.05
N VAL A 25 14.49 3.86 4.51
CA VAL A 25 13.79 4.25 3.28
C VAL A 25 14.20 3.32 2.13
N GLY A 26 15.49 3.11 1.95
CA GLY A 26 16.00 2.21 0.90
C GLY A 26 15.50 0.78 1.07
N TYR A 27 15.49 0.29 2.30
CA TYR A 27 14.97 -1.05 2.63
C TYR A 27 13.49 -1.15 2.27
N ALA A 28 12.66 -0.20 2.70
CA ALA A 28 11.23 -0.21 2.41
C ALA A 28 10.99 -0.08 0.91
N ASN A 29 11.72 0.80 0.23
CA ASN A 29 11.56 1.02 -1.20
C ASN A 29 11.90 -0.24 -2.01
N SER A 30 12.84 -1.06 -1.55
CA SER A 30 13.19 -2.32 -2.23
C SER A 30 12.02 -3.30 -2.29
N TYR A 31 11.08 -3.22 -1.32
CA TYR A 31 9.89 -4.06 -1.27
C TYR A 31 8.65 -3.38 -1.85
N LEU A 32 8.53 -2.06 -1.69
CA LEU A 32 7.33 -1.31 -2.09
C LEU A 32 7.43 -0.74 -3.50
N ASN A 33 8.62 -0.48 -3.97
CA ASN A 33 8.90 0.20 -5.24
C ASN A 33 8.12 1.51 -5.35
N ASP A 34 8.07 2.25 -4.24
CA ASP A 34 7.38 3.52 -4.11
C ASP A 34 8.13 4.36 -3.06
N GLN A 35 8.90 5.32 -3.54
CA GLN A 35 9.77 6.15 -2.69
C GLN A 35 8.97 6.95 -1.65
N HIS A 36 7.86 7.54 -2.08
CA HIS A 36 7.02 8.34 -1.19
C HIS A 36 6.43 7.48 -0.07
N ARG A 37 5.92 6.30 -0.40
CA ARG A 37 5.37 5.37 0.59
C ARG A 37 6.45 4.85 1.53
N ALA A 38 7.65 4.59 1.00
CA ALA A 38 8.80 4.17 1.81
C ALA A 38 9.17 5.24 2.85
N GLU A 39 9.16 6.50 2.45
CA GLU A 39 9.41 7.62 3.37
C GLU A 39 8.32 7.73 4.44
N GLU A 40 7.06 7.61 4.06
CA GLU A 40 5.93 7.60 5.00
C GLU A 40 6.08 6.50 6.04
N LEU A 41 6.37 5.26 5.61
CA LEU A 41 6.52 4.14 6.53
C LEU A 41 7.73 4.32 7.45
N THR A 42 8.82 4.89 6.95
CA THR A 42 10.00 5.17 7.76
C THR A 42 9.65 6.16 8.88
N GLN A 43 8.89 7.20 8.57
CA GLN A 43 8.41 8.14 9.58
C GLN A 43 7.52 7.44 10.61
N GLU A 44 6.64 6.55 10.17
CA GLU A 44 5.78 5.77 11.08
C GLU A 44 6.58 4.86 12.02
N VAL A 45 7.70 4.29 11.53
CA VAL A 45 8.60 3.49 12.37
C VAL A 45 9.15 4.33 13.51
N PHE A 46 9.61 5.54 13.24
CA PHE A 46 10.13 6.44 14.27
C PHE A 46 9.03 6.97 15.20
N VAL A 47 7.81 7.17 14.69
CA VAL A 47 6.66 7.49 15.55
C VAL A 47 6.42 6.34 16.53
N SER A 48 6.49 5.08 16.09
CA SER A 48 6.37 3.92 16.96
C SER A 48 7.47 3.91 18.03
N ALA A 49 8.70 4.27 17.65
CA ALA A 49 9.81 4.36 18.59
C ALA A 49 9.58 5.42 19.68
N VAL A 50 9.04 6.58 19.29
CA VAL A 50 8.69 7.66 20.23
C VAL A 50 7.55 7.23 21.18
N GLN A 51 6.59 6.47 20.67
CA GLN A 51 5.47 5.96 21.47
C GLN A 51 5.88 4.85 22.44
N LYS A 52 6.92 4.08 22.10
CA LYS A 52 7.40 2.94 22.90
C LYS A 52 8.91 3.02 23.10
N PRO A 53 9.41 4.11 23.72
CA PRO A 53 10.86 4.30 23.87
C PRO A 53 11.50 3.21 24.73
N GLU A 54 10.78 2.69 25.72
CA GLU A 54 11.29 1.62 26.59
C GLU A 54 11.58 0.33 25.81
N ALA A 55 10.69 -0.02 24.86
CA ALA A 55 10.88 -1.21 24.02
C ALA A 55 12.18 -1.11 23.22
N LEU A 56 12.46 0.07 22.68
CA LEU A 56 13.66 0.33 21.92
C LEU A 56 14.92 0.32 22.81
N MET A 57 14.86 0.99 23.98
CA MET A 57 15.98 1.06 24.93
C MET A 57 16.37 -0.31 25.48
N ASN A 58 15.38 -1.16 25.77
CA ASN A 58 15.60 -2.47 26.35
C ASN A 58 15.96 -3.52 25.33
N CYS A 59 15.89 -3.19 24.04
CA CYS A 59 16.23 -4.12 22.98
C CYS A 59 17.76 -4.24 22.86
N PRO A 60 18.33 -5.47 22.84
CA PRO A 60 19.75 -5.67 22.64
C PRO A 60 20.28 -5.12 21.32
N ASN A 61 19.40 -5.04 20.31
CA ASN A 61 19.76 -4.53 18.99
C ASN A 61 18.70 -3.52 18.54
N PRO A 62 18.83 -2.23 18.91
CA PRO A 62 17.86 -1.20 18.52
C PRO A 62 17.71 -1.03 17.01
N ARG A 63 18.78 -1.18 16.25
CA ARG A 63 18.73 -1.11 14.77
C ARG A 63 17.88 -2.25 14.21
N GLY A 64 18.07 -3.45 14.75
CA GLY A 64 17.24 -4.61 14.38
C GLY A 64 15.77 -4.40 14.71
N TRP A 65 15.47 -3.75 15.84
CA TRP A 65 14.11 -3.40 16.23
C TRP A 65 13.44 -2.51 15.17
N LEU A 66 14.18 -1.51 14.67
CA LEU A 66 13.67 -0.62 13.63
C LEU A 66 13.37 -1.39 12.32
N TYR A 67 14.27 -2.27 11.89
CA TYR A 67 14.06 -3.09 10.70
C TYR A 67 12.89 -4.04 10.87
N LYS A 68 12.76 -4.68 12.03
CA LYS A 68 11.65 -5.58 12.31
C LYS A 68 10.31 -4.84 12.29
N THR A 69 10.27 -3.66 12.89
CA THR A 69 9.08 -2.80 12.89
C THR A 69 8.72 -2.40 11.45
N MET A 70 9.71 -2.00 10.66
CA MET A 70 9.52 -1.69 9.24
C MET A 70 8.97 -2.89 8.48
N TRP A 71 9.54 -4.07 8.68
CA TRP A 71 9.08 -5.29 8.02
C TRP A 71 7.60 -5.58 8.33
N ASN A 72 7.20 -5.45 9.59
CA ASN A 72 5.81 -5.64 9.99
C ASN A 72 4.88 -4.65 9.30
N MET A 73 5.30 -3.40 9.16
CA MET A 73 4.51 -2.37 8.46
C MET A 73 4.40 -2.66 6.97
N ILE A 74 5.48 -3.14 6.33
CA ILE A 74 5.46 -3.56 4.92
C ILE A 74 4.48 -4.72 4.74
N GLN A 75 4.52 -5.72 5.62
CA GLN A 75 3.60 -6.87 5.57
C GLN A 75 2.14 -6.43 5.70
N ASN A 76 1.84 -5.52 6.60
CA ASN A 76 0.49 -4.99 6.77
C ASN A 76 0.04 -4.21 5.52
N SER A 77 0.92 -3.43 4.92
CA SER A 77 0.64 -2.72 3.67
C SER A 77 0.33 -3.69 2.53
N ASN A 78 1.11 -4.77 2.42
CA ASN A 78 0.89 -5.81 1.41
C ASN A 78 -0.44 -6.55 1.62
N ARG A 79 -0.85 -6.79 2.86
CA ARG A 79 -2.15 -7.40 3.16
C ARG A 79 -3.31 -6.56 2.67
N VAL A 80 -3.25 -5.24 2.89
CA VAL A 80 -4.27 -4.30 2.41
C VAL A 80 -4.33 -4.34 0.90
N THR A 81 -3.18 -4.26 0.23
CA THR A 81 -3.10 -4.33 -1.24
C THR A 81 -3.64 -5.65 -1.76
N THR A 82 -3.28 -6.78 -1.12
CA THR A 82 -3.77 -8.11 -1.49
C THR A 82 -5.28 -8.19 -1.38
N HIS A 83 -5.86 -7.66 -0.31
CA HIS A 83 -7.31 -7.64 -0.12
C HIS A 83 -8.01 -6.82 -1.21
N GLN A 84 -7.49 -5.64 -1.53
CA GLN A 84 -8.02 -4.79 -2.59
C GLN A 84 -7.95 -5.48 -3.96
N MET A 85 -6.82 -6.12 -4.25
CA MET A 85 -6.65 -6.87 -5.50
C MET A 85 -7.63 -8.03 -5.60
N LYS A 86 -7.91 -8.70 -4.48
CA LYS A 86 -8.92 -9.76 -4.45
C LYS A 86 -10.31 -9.23 -4.79
N LEU A 87 -10.70 -8.09 -4.22
CA LEU A 87 -11.97 -7.45 -4.53
C LEU A 87 -12.08 -7.11 -6.02
N ILE A 88 -11.00 -6.61 -6.60
CA ILE A 88 -10.94 -6.26 -8.01
C ILE A 88 -11.06 -7.51 -8.89
N THR A 89 -10.32 -8.58 -8.58
CA THR A 89 -10.36 -9.81 -9.36
C THR A 89 -11.72 -10.49 -9.27
N ASP A 90 -12.35 -10.49 -8.10
CA ASP A 90 -13.70 -11.02 -7.92
C ASP A 90 -14.70 -10.23 -8.78
N PHE A 91 -14.57 -8.91 -8.82
CA PHE A 91 -15.41 -8.03 -9.64
C PHE A 91 -15.23 -8.30 -11.13
N LEU A 92 -14.02 -8.66 -11.56
CA LEU A 92 -13.68 -8.92 -12.96
C LEU A 92 -14.04 -10.34 -13.40
N THR A 93 -14.38 -11.24 -12.47
CA THR A 93 -14.72 -12.63 -12.78
C THR A 93 -16.01 -12.67 -13.60
N VAL A 94 -16.00 -13.41 -14.70
CA VAL A 94 -17.13 -13.56 -15.62
C VAL A 94 -17.43 -15.03 -15.84
N ASN A 95 -18.71 -15.39 -15.69
CA ASN A 95 -19.21 -16.75 -15.99
C ASN A 95 -18.46 -17.85 -15.24
N GLY A 96 -18.07 -17.61 -13.99
CA GLY A 96 -17.36 -18.58 -13.15
C GLY A 96 -15.92 -18.81 -13.52
N ARG A 97 -15.37 -18.06 -14.47
CA ARG A 97 -13.93 -18.10 -14.78
C ARG A 97 -13.21 -17.15 -13.83
N GLU A 98 -12.50 -17.73 -12.90
CA GLU A 98 -11.70 -16.96 -11.98
C GLU A 98 -10.47 -16.41 -12.67
N ILE A 99 -10.16 -15.14 -12.39
CA ILE A 99 -8.89 -14.56 -12.78
C ILE A 99 -7.90 -14.95 -11.70
N THR A 100 -7.01 -15.89 -12.04
CA THR A 100 -6.02 -16.38 -11.09
C THR A 100 -4.89 -15.37 -11.00
N VAL A 101 -4.75 -14.73 -9.85
CA VAL A 101 -3.62 -13.86 -9.54
C VAL A 101 -2.90 -14.47 -8.35
N SER A 102 -1.59 -14.70 -8.51
CA SER A 102 -0.76 -15.15 -7.41
C SER A 102 -0.39 -13.94 -6.55
N PHE A 103 -0.89 -13.90 -5.33
CA PHE A 103 -0.69 -12.78 -4.41
C PHE A 103 0.66 -12.84 -3.66
N ASP A 104 1.42 -13.92 -3.84
CA ASP A 104 2.67 -14.15 -3.11
C ASP A 104 3.92 -13.71 -3.87
N GLN A 105 3.77 -13.07 -5.02
CA GLN A 105 4.90 -12.69 -5.86
C GLN A 105 5.24 -11.21 -5.74
N PRO A 106 6.55 -10.86 -5.66
CA PRO A 106 6.99 -9.46 -5.69
C PRO A 106 6.48 -8.69 -6.92
N ASP A 107 6.30 -9.37 -8.05
CA ASP A 107 5.80 -8.80 -9.29
C ASP A 107 4.39 -8.21 -9.16
N LEU A 108 3.59 -8.72 -8.22
CA LEU A 108 2.23 -8.21 -8.00
C LEU A 108 2.24 -6.75 -7.56
N MET A 109 3.15 -6.38 -6.68
CA MET A 109 3.27 -5.00 -6.21
C MET A 109 3.66 -4.05 -7.34
N LEU A 110 4.55 -4.50 -8.22
CA LEU A 110 4.93 -3.73 -9.40
C LEU A 110 3.76 -3.57 -10.37
N LYS A 111 3.04 -4.65 -10.64
CA LYS A 111 1.86 -4.61 -11.50
C LYS A 111 0.77 -3.71 -10.91
N TYR A 112 0.54 -3.82 -9.61
CA TYR A 112 -0.44 -2.98 -8.92
C TYR A 112 -0.07 -1.50 -9.05
N GLY A 113 1.18 -1.14 -8.76
CA GLY A 113 1.65 0.24 -8.85
C GLY A 113 1.52 0.82 -10.26
N SER A 114 1.87 0.02 -11.26
CA SER A 114 1.77 0.42 -12.67
C SER A 114 0.30 0.59 -13.11
N LEU A 115 -0.56 -0.36 -12.73
CA LEU A 115 -1.99 -0.34 -13.09
C LEU A 115 -2.77 0.73 -12.33
N ALA A 116 -2.40 1.01 -11.07
CA ALA A 116 -3.13 1.93 -10.21
C ALA A 116 -3.16 3.36 -10.76
N GLU A 117 -2.24 3.72 -11.63
CA GLU A 117 -2.19 5.04 -12.27
C GLU A 117 -3.09 5.13 -13.51
N THR A 118 -3.58 4.01 -14.02
CA THR A 118 -4.43 4.00 -15.22
C THR A 118 -5.85 4.41 -14.88
N GLU A 119 -6.53 5.07 -15.81
CA GLU A 119 -7.94 5.45 -15.65
C GLU A 119 -8.83 4.22 -15.55
N GLU A 120 -8.52 3.18 -16.30
CA GLU A 120 -9.23 1.90 -16.29
C GLU A 120 -9.22 1.28 -14.89
N PHE A 121 -8.06 1.28 -14.22
CA PHE A 121 -7.94 0.76 -12.86
C PHE A 121 -8.78 1.60 -11.89
N LYS A 122 -8.73 2.91 -12.00
CA LYS A 122 -9.46 3.83 -11.10
C LYS A 122 -10.97 3.59 -11.19
N LEU A 123 -11.50 3.38 -12.39
CA LEU A 123 -12.92 3.08 -12.58
C LEU A 123 -13.32 1.79 -11.87
N ILE A 124 -12.56 0.74 -12.07
CA ILE A 124 -12.84 -0.57 -11.46
C ILE A 124 -12.62 -0.52 -9.95
N TYR A 125 -11.58 0.17 -9.49
CA TYR A 125 -11.33 0.37 -8.06
C TYR A 125 -12.52 1.06 -7.38
N ASP A 126 -13.03 2.13 -7.99
CA ASP A 126 -14.17 2.87 -7.43
C ASP A 126 -15.39 1.96 -7.28
N MET A 127 -15.65 1.07 -8.23
CA MET A 127 -16.78 0.13 -8.15
C MET A 127 -16.51 -1.03 -7.21
N ALA A 128 -15.37 -1.70 -7.35
CA ALA A 128 -15.07 -2.94 -6.64
C ALA A 128 -14.70 -2.71 -5.17
N VAL A 129 -13.94 -1.67 -4.88
CA VAL A 129 -13.42 -1.39 -3.54
C VAL A 129 -14.26 -0.36 -2.80
N LEU A 130 -14.59 0.76 -3.45
CA LEU A 130 -15.34 1.84 -2.83
C LEU A 130 -16.86 1.70 -2.95
N GLY A 131 -17.33 0.74 -3.77
CA GLY A 131 -18.76 0.47 -3.92
C GLY A 131 -19.55 1.55 -4.64
N LYS A 132 -18.91 2.40 -5.43
CA LYS A 132 -19.58 3.46 -6.16
C LYS A 132 -20.44 2.91 -7.28
N SER A 133 -21.59 3.56 -7.52
CA SER A 133 -22.46 3.25 -8.66
C SER A 133 -21.95 3.93 -9.92
N GLN A 134 -22.40 3.43 -11.07
CA GLN A 134 -22.09 4.06 -12.36
C GLN A 134 -22.65 5.49 -12.43
N GLN A 135 -23.79 5.75 -11.79
CA GLN A 135 -24.40 7.07 -11.73
C GLN A 135 -23.50 8.06 -10.96
N GLU A 136 -22.99 7.64 -9.80
CA GLU A 136 -22.07 8.44 -9.00
C GLU A 136 -20.79 8.76 -9.78
N MET A 137 -20.20 7.76 -10.41
CA MET A 137 -18.97 7.93 -11.17
C MET A 137 -19.17 8.83 -12.39
N ALA A 138 -20.32 8.70 -13.07
CA ALA A 138 -20.65 9.54 -14.21
C ALA A 138 -20.78 11.01 -13.78
N ALA A 139 -21.44 11.26 -12.66
CA ALA A 139 -21.59 12.60 -12.10
C ALA A 139 -20.23 13.21 -11.72
N GLU A 140 -19.36 12.43 -11.08
CA GLU A 140 -18.02 12.89 -10.69
C GLU A 140 -17.16 13.27 -11.89
N ARG A 141 -17.34 12.56 -13.02
CA ARG A 141 -16.53 12.76 -14.21
C ARG A 141 -17.18 13.69 -15.25
N GLY A 142 -18.39 14.16 -14.98
CA GLY A 142 -19.10 15.04 -15.90
C GLY A 142 -19.45 14.37 -17.22
N ILE A 143 -19.77 13.08 -17.19
CA ILE A 143 -20.15 12.30 -18.38
C ILE A 143 -21.53 11.66 -18.18
N THR A 144 -22.12 11.17 -19.27
CA THR A 144 -23.41 10.47 -19.17
C THR A 144 -23.22 9.08 -18.57
N VAL A 145 -24.29 8.53 -17.98
CA VAL A 145 -24.26 7.16 -17.44
C VAL A 145 -23.95 6.15 -18.53
N VAL A 146 -24.48 6.35 -19.74
CA VAL A 146 -24.22 5.48 -20.90
C VAL A 146 -22.72 5.47 -21.25
N ASN A 147 -22.08 6.64 -21.27
CA ASN A 147 -20.65 6.74 -21.53
C ASN A 147 -19.82 6.11 -20.39
N CYS A 148 -20.23 6.32 -19.15
CA CYS A 148 -19.60 5.68 -18.01
C CYS A 148 -19.66 4.16 -18.12
N LYS A 149 -20.81 3.62 -18.45
CA LYS A 149 -21.02 2.17 -18.64
C LYS A 149 -20.07 1.62 -19.71
N LYS A 150 -19.93 2.32 -20.84
CA LYS A 150 -19.00 1.93 -21.90
C LYS A 150 -17.55 1.94 -21.44
N ARG A 151 -17.15 2.97 -20.68
CA ARG A 151 -15.80 3.06 -20.12
C ARG A 151 -15.53 1.94 -19.12
N VAL A 152 -16.52 1.58 -18.29
CA VAL A 152 -16.41 0.47 -17.33
C VAL A 152 -16.20 -0.85 -18.06
N GLU A 153 -16.97 -1.11 -19.13
CA GLU A 153 -16.82 -2.33 -19.91
C GLU A 153 -15.43 -2.45 -20.57
N ARG A 154 -14.92 -1.34 -21.09
CA ARG A 154 -13.56 -1.28 -21.65
C ARG A 154 -12.51 -1.51 -20.56
N ALA A 155 -12.71 -0.89 -19.40
CA ALA A 155 -11.82 -1.03 -18.26
C ALA A 155 -11.76 -2.47 -17.77
N LYS A 156 -12.91 -3.16 -17.69
CA LYS A 156 -12.96 -4.58 -17.32
C LYS A 156 -12.14 -5.43 -18.30
N LYS A 157 -12.32 -5.23 -19.60
CA LYS A 157 -11.57 -5.97 -20.63
C LYS A 157 -10.08 -5.72 -20.53
N PHE A 158 -9.69 -4.45 -20.33
CA PHE A 158 -8.29 -4.06 -20.17
C PHE A 158 -7.65 -4.76 -18.98
N LEU A 159 -8.29 -4.69 -17.81
CA LEU A 159 -7.76 -5.28 -16.59
C LEU A 159 -7.74 -6.81 -16.63
N ARG A 160 -8.79 -7.44 -17.20
CA ARG A 160 -8.79 -8.91 -17.38
C ARG A 160 -7.57 -9.35 -18.20
N ARG A 161 -7.27 -8.64 -19.26
CA ARG A 161 -6.12 -8.95 -20.12
C ARG A 161 -4.80 -8.76 -19.37
N LYS A 162 -4.67 -7.66 -18.59
CA LYS A 162 -3.43 -7.36 -17.84
C LYS A 162 -3.21 -8.29 -16.66
N LEU A 163 -4.28 -8.74 -16.00
CA LEU A 163 -4.19 -9.56 -14.79
C LEU A 163 -4.24 -11.06 -15.04
N SER A 164 -4.58 -11.47 -16.25
CA SER A 164 -4.77 -12.90 -16.61
C SER A 164 -3.47 -13.63 -16.91
N LYS A 165 -2.34 -13.04 -16.68
CA LYS A 165 -1.05 -13.69 -16.92
C LYS A 165 -0.36 -14.07 -15.63
#